data_df54cc8f0b78e0d8bca4927f5a84857b
#
_entry.id   df54cc8f0b78e0d8bca4927f5a84857b
#
_cell.length_a   1.000
_cell.length_b   1.000
_cell.length_c   1.000
_cell.angle_alpha   90.00
_cell.angle_beta   90.00
_cell.angle_gamma   90.00
#
_symmetry.space_group_name_H-M   'P 1'
#
loop_
_entity.id
_entity.type
_entity.pdbx_description
1 polymer ?
#
loop_
_entity_poly.entity_id
_entity_poly.type
_entity_poly.pdbx_seq_one_letter_code
_entity_poly.pdbx_strand_id
1 'polypeptide(L)'
;NLGYLVDELGGVGHWNAWEAKRDSLSVRSRQIFGILQRHPEKKIHNAGPATNYEDEKKLSLLLSQENLSLFLNMQVFDVKKEGNKIISVVGQDIMSGKEYIFKGKLFSDCTGDGEVGFLAGADFRMGRESKEETGEPRAPLKADQLVMGTSVQWYTEDTPEVSVFPDCPWAIRFNE
;
A
#
# COMPACT_ATOMS: atom_id res chain seq x y z
N ASN A 1 -4.42 3.85 2.99
CA ASN A 1 -4.04 4.28 1.66
C ASN A 1 -4.58 5.68 1.37
N LEU A 2 -3.91 6.71 1.91
CA LEU A 2 -4.26 8.12 1.64
C LEU A 2 -3.90 8.54 0.21
N GLY A 3 -3.14 7.74 -0.52
CA GLY A 3 -2.89 7.92 -1.95
C GLY A 3 -4.18 7.84 -2.79
N TYR A 4 -5.11 7.00 -2.40
CA TYR A 4 -6.38 6.84 -3.12
C TYR A 4 -7.26 8.10 -3.11
N LEU A 5 -7.28 8.83 -1.99
CA LEU A 5 -8.01 10.11 -1.91
C LEU A 5 -7.41 11.22 -2.78
N VAL A 6 -6.14 11.10 -3.13
CA VAL A 6 -5.45 12.04 -4.02
C VAL A 6 -5.71 11.68 -5.48
N ASP A 7 -5.83 10.39 -5.81
CA ASP A 7 -6.12 9.92 -7.17
C ASP A 7 -7.59 10.14 -7.57
N GLU A 8 -8.53 9.97 -6.66
CA GLU A 8 -9.94 10.32 -6.91
C GLU A 8 -10.16 11.83 -7.15
N LEU A 9 -9.25 12.66 -6.69
CA LEU A 9 -9.29 14.11 -6.91
C LEU A 9 -8.49 14.56 -8.14
N GLY A 10 -7.90 13.62 -8.91
CA GLY A 10 -7.42 13.84 -10.28
C GLY A 10 -6.16 14.69 -10.43
N GLY A 11 -5.00 14.17 -10.08
CA GLY A 11 -3.70 14.71 -10.52
C GLY A 11 -3.24 16.01 -9.83
N VAL A 12 -2.07 16.49 -10.24
CA VAL A 12 -1.34 17.62 -9.63
C VAL A 12 -2.14 18.94 -9.55
N GLY A 13 -3.15 19.12 -10.39
CA GLY A 13 -4.04 20.28 -10.35
C GLY A 13 -5.03 20.30 -9.19
N HIS A 14 -5.23 19.17 -8.52
CA HIS A 14 -6.15 19.06 -7.37
C HIS A 14 -5.45 19.19 -6.00
N TRP A 15 -4.14 19.31 -5.98
CA TRP A 15 -3.36 19.51 -4.76
C TRP A 15 -3.83 20.76 -3.99
N ASN A 16 -4.15 21.85 -4.70
CA ASN A 16 -4.67 23.07 -4.10
C ASN A 16 -6.10 22.92 -3.57
N ALA A 17 -6.95 22.16 -4.27
CA ALA A 17 -8.31 21.85 -3.80
C ALA A 17 -8.29 20.94 -2.56
N TRP A 18 -7.29 20.09 -2.47
CA TRP A 18 -7.05 19.23 -1.34
C TRP A 18 -6.53 19.99 -0.12
N GLU A 19 -5.61 20.94 -0.30
CA GLU A 19 -5.14 21.83 0.77
C GLU A 19 -6.30 22.66 1.36
N ALA A 20 -7.20 23.17 0.53
CA ALA A 20 -8.39 23.87 0.96
C ALA A 20 -9.35 22.95 1.76
N LYS A 21 -9.49 21.68 1.37
CA LYS A 21 -10.24 20.68 2.14
C LYS A 21 -9.55 20.28 3.43
N ARG A 22 -8.22 20.21 3.45
CA ARG A 22 -7.44 19.91 4.65
C ARG A 22 -7.76 20.87 5.80
N ASP A 23 -7.94 22.14 5.50
CA ASP A 23 -8.25 23.17 6.51
C ASP A 23 -9.65 23.01 7.11
N SER A 24 -10.56 22.34 6.43
CA SER A 24 -11.89 21.97 6.94
C SER A 24 -11.90 20.73 7.84
N LEU A 25 -10.81 19.97 7.87
CA LEU A 25 -10.71 18.78 8.71
C LEU A 25 -10.53 19.13 10.19
N SER A 26 -10.96 18.24 11.06
CA SER A 26 -10.72 18.39 12.50
C SER A 26 -9.22 18.53 12.81
N VAL A 27 -8.89 19.20 13.90
CA VAL A 27 -7.50 19.34 14.36
C VAL A 27 -6.79 17.97 14.45
N ARG A 28 -7.51 16.95 14.95
CA ARG A 28 -7.01 15.58 15.05
C ARG A 28 -6.72 14.97 13.68
N SER A 29 -7.63 15.13 12.73
CA SER A 29 -7.43 14.64 11.36
C SER A 29 -6.26 15.32 10.69
N ARG A 30 -6.07 16.63 10.91
CA ARG A 30 -4.91 17.38 10.39
C ARG A 30 -3.59 16.91 10.98
N GLN A 31 -3.56 16.59 12.28
CA GLN A 31 -2.37 16.05 12.93
C GLN A 31 -1.98 14.68 12.37
N ILE A 32 -2.95 13.77 12.25
CA ILE A 32 -2.74 12.46 11.63
C ILE A 32 -2.23 12.62 10.21
N PHE A 33 -2.83 13.52 9.46
CA PHE A 33 -2.48 13.79 8.08
C PHE A 33 -1.06 14.35 7.95
N GLY A 34 -0.70 15.31 8.81
CA GLY A 34 0.65 15.88 8.84
C GLY A 34 1.76 14.86 9.13
N ILE A 35 1.44 13.83 9.94
CA ILE A 35 2.38 12.76 10.25
C ILE A 35 2.48 11.76 9.08
N LEU A 36 1.38 11.51 8.38
CA LEU A 36 1.34 10.57 7.25
C LEU A 36 1.81 11.19 5.94
N GLN A 37 1.81 12.53 5.83
CA GLN A 37 2.36 13.20 4.65
C GLN A 37 3.88 13.07 4.63
N ARG A 38 4.39 12.60 3.51
CA ARG A 38 5.82 12.76 3.20
C ARG A 38 6.12 14.26 3.08
N HIS A 39 7.18 14.73 3.70
CA HIS A 39 7.58 16.12 3.62
C HIS A 39 7.76 16.56 2.15
N PRO A 40 6.95 17.47 1.62
CA PRO A 40 7.04 17.89 0.23
C PRO A 40 8.36 18.63 -0.09
N GLU A 41 9.03 19.12 0.94
CA GLU A 41 10.30 19.84 0.84
C GLU A 41 11.50 18.93 0.54
N LYS A 42 11.42 17.66 0.85
CA LYS A 42 12.45 16.67 0.51
C LYS A 42 12.00 15.93 -0.74
N LYS A 43 12.75 16.05 -1.83
CA LYS A 43 12.65 15.14 -2.98
C LYS A 43 13.08 13.74 -2.50
N ILE A 44 12.17 13.03 -1.87
CA ILE A 44 12.40 11.67 -1.40
C ILE A 44 12.08 10.77 -2.58
N HIS A 45 13.09 10.10 -3.13
CA HIS A 45 12.87 9.02 -4.09
C HIS A 45 12.09 7.91 -3.41
N ASN A 46 11.31 7.14 -4.16
CA ASN A 46 10.56 5.99 -3.65
C ASN A 46 11.47 4.95 -2.99
N ALA A 47 12.74 4.94 -3.37
CA ALA A 47 13.79 4.18 -2.72
C ALA A 47 14.68 5.16 -1.95
N GLY A 48 14.72 5.08 -0.65
CA GLY A 48 15.52 5.92 0.22
C GLY A 48 15.82 5.17 1.52
N PRO A 49 16.71 5.68 2.35
CA PRO A 49 17.00 5.08 3.64
C PRO A 49 15.71 4.97 4.48
N ALA A 50 15.63 3.94 5.32
CA ALA A 50 14.46 3.65 6.15
C ALA A 50 13.96 4.86 6.96
N THR A 51 14.87 5.74 7.36
CA THR A 51 14.57 6.98 8.08
C THR A 51 13.63 7.94 7.32
N ASN A 52 13.57 7.83 5.98
CA ASN A 52 12.66 8.65 5.18
C ASN A 52 11.20 8.27 5.35
N TYR A 53 10.92 7.08 5.84
CA TYR A 53 9.56 6.58 6.02
C TYR A 53 8.95 6.98 7.37
N GLU A 54 9.76 7.49 8.30
CA GLU A 54 9.35 7.96 9.63
C GLU A 54 8.46 6.94 10.38
N ASP A 55 8.78 5.66 10.27
CA ASP A 55 7.95 4.57 10.80
C ASP A 55 7.77 4.65 12.33
N GLU A 56 8.78 5.13 13.05
CA GLU A 56 8.68 5.34 14.49
C GLU A 56 7.61 6.38 14.85
N LYS A 57 7.49 7.45 14.06
CA LYS A 57 6.46 8.47 14.28
C LYS A 57 5.06 7.91 13.99
N LYS A 58 4.92 7.13 12.92
CA LYS A 58 3.67 6.46 12.58
C LYS A 58 3.25 5.48 13.67
N LEU A 59 4.19 4.66 14.11
CA LEU A 59 3.98 3.71 15.20
C LEU A 59 3.57 4.42 16.49
N SER A 60 4.28 5.45 16.88
CA SER A 60 3.99 6.25 18.08
C SER A 60 2.59 6.87 18.02
N LEU A 61 2.19 7.39 16.84
CA LEU A 61 0.84 7.92 16.63
C LEU A 61 -0.22 6.84 16.85
N LEU A 62 -0.05 5.66 16.27
CA LEU A 62 -1.00 4.56 16.42
C LEU A 62 -1.11 4.09 17.87
N LEU A 63 0.01 3.93 18.54
CA LEU A 63 0.08 3.51 19.95
C LEU A 63 -0.51 4.54 20.91
N SER A 64 -0.55 5.81 20.54
CA SER A 64 -1.17 6.88 21.34
C SER A 64 -2.71 6.88 21.28
N GLN A 65 -3.33 6.03 20.46
CA GLN A 65 -4.79 5.97 20.33
C GLN A 65 -5.36 4.96 21.34
N GLU A 66 -6.16 5.43 22.29
CA GLU A 66 -6.73 4.59 23.36
C GLU A 66 -7.66 3.48 22.87
N ASN A 67 -8.38 3.72 21.75
CA ASN A 67 -9.37 2.79 21.21
C ASN A 67 -8.87 2.03 19.97
N LEU A 68 -7.54 1.87 19.83
CA LEU A 68 -6.92 1.18 18.71
C LEU A 68 -6.03 0.06 19.22
N SER A 69 -6.22 -1.14 18.69
CA SER A 69 -5.32 -2.27 18.88
C SER A 69 -4.52 -2.50 17.60
N LEU A 70 -3.21 -2.43 17.70
CA LEU A 70 -2.30 -2.62 16.57
C LEU A 70 -1.68 -4.02 16.63
N PHE A 71 -1.77 -4.75 15.54
CA PHE A 71 -1.15 -6.06 15.34
C PHE A 71 -0.15 -5.96 14.21
N LEU A 72 1.14 -5.90 14.54
CA LEU A 72 2.22 -5.91 13.56
C LEU A 72 2.53 -7.35 13.13
N ASN A 73 3.19 -7.49 11.98
CA ASN A 73 3.56 -8.79 11.39
C ASN A 73 2.37 -9.73 11.17
N MET A 74 1.19 -9.16 11.00
CA MET A 74 -0.05 -9.91 10.84
C MET A 74 -0.47 -9.89 9.38
N GLN A 75 -0.58 -11.05 8.75
CA GLN A 75 -1.12 -11.21 7.41
C GLN A 75 -2.51 -11.85 7.48
N VAL A 76 -3.49 -11.21 6.88
CA VAL A 76 -4.82 -11.80 6.70
C VAL A 76 -4.76 -12.76 5.52
N PHE A 77 -5.28 -13.98 5.71
CA PHE A 77 -5.25 -15.02 4.68
C PHE A 77 -6.60 -15.74 4.50
N ASP A 78 -7.59 -15.46 5.36
CA ASP A 78 -8.92 -16.04 5.22
C ASP A 78 -10.00 -15.09 5.73
N VAL A 79 -11.20 -15.21 5.14
CA VAL A 79 -12.38 -14.39 5.46
C VAL A 79 -13.58 -15.31 5.68
N LYS A 80 -14.28 -15.14 6.80
CA LYS A 80 -15.52 -15.85 7.08
C LYS A 80 -16.72 -14.93 6.81
N LYS A 81 -17.69 -15.46 6.07
CA LYS A 81 -18.91 -14.73 5.67
C LYS A 81 -20.18 -15.47 6.06
N GLU A 82 -21.23 -14.69 6.24
CA GLU A 82 -22.63 -15.16 6.24
C GLU A 82 -23.36 -14.40 5.13
N GLY A 83 -23.69 -15.06 4.06
CA GLY A 83 -24.18 -14.42 2.82
C GLY A 83 -23.16 -13.41 2.29
N ASN A 84 -23.58 -12.16 2.14
CA ASN A 84 -22.72 -11.06 1.66
C ASN A 84 -22.06 -10.26 2.79
N LYS A 85 -22.11 -10.74 4.02
CA LYS A 85 -21.53 -10.03 5.17
C LYS A 85 -20.30 -10.77 5.68
N ILE A 86 -19.19 -10.03 5.79
CA ILE A 86 -17.99 -10.52 6.50
C ILE A 86 -18.28 -10.51 7.99
N ILE A 87 -18.03 -11.62 8.67
CA ILE A 87 -18.20 -11.78 10.13
C ILE A 87 -16.87 -11.84 10.87
N SER A 88 -15.84 -12.32 10.22
CA SER A 88 -14.47 -12.29 10.74
C SER A 88 -13.44 -12.41 9.64
N VAL A 89 -12.23 -11.96 9.95
CA VAL A 89 -11.03 -12.24 9.17
C VAL A 89 -10.07 -13.08 10.02
N VAL A 90 -9.29 -13.94 9.37
CA VAL A 90 -8.25 -14.73 10.01
C VAL A 90 -6.90 -14.20 9.59
N GLY A 91 -6.10 -13.80 10.56
CA GLY A 91 -4.74 -13.34 10.34
C GLY A 91 -3.74 -14.29 11.00
N GLN A 92 -2.56 -14.42 10.40
CA GLN A 92 -1.44 -15.17 10.94
C GLN A 92 -0.29 -14.21 11.26
N ASP A 93 0.24 -14.32 12.45
CA ASP A 93 1.51 -13.70 12.81
C ASP A 93 2.63 -14.42 12.06
N ILE A 94 3.26 -13.72 11.12
CA ILE A 94 4.29 -14.30 10.22
C ILE A 94 5.59 -14.66 10.94
N MET A 95 5.80 -14.17 12.18
CA MET A 95 6.99 -14.48 12.96
C MET A 95 6.80 -15.74 13.79
N SER A 96 5.62 -15.95 14.35
CA SER A 96 5.32 -17.09 15.24
C SER A 96 4.48 -18.17 14.57
N GLY A 97 3.85 -17.89 13.45
CA GLY A 97 2.89 -18.78 12.79
C GLY A 97 1.54 -18.90 13.52
N LYS A 98 1.33 -18.12 14.58
CA LYS A 98 0.09 -18.16 15.37
C LYS A 98 -1.05 -17.48 14.63
N GLU A 99 -2.20 -18.14 14.60
CA GLU A 99 -3.41 -17.61 13.98
C GLU A 99 -4.30 -16.85 14.97
N TYR A 100 -4.97 -15.83 14.46
CA TYR A 100 -5.89 -14.97 15.18
C TYR A 100 -7.16 -14.76 14.38
N ILE A 101 -8.29 -14.75 15.06
CA ILE A 101 -9.59 -14.46 14.46
C ILE A 101 -10.06 -13.10 14.95
N PHE A 102 -10.23 -12.17 14.00
CA PHE A 102 -10.71 -10.83 14.26
C PHE A 102 -12.18 -10.72 13.86
N LYS A 103 -13.05 -10.46 14.85
CA LYS A 103 -14.48 -10.25 14.63
C LYS A 103 -14.82 -8.77 14.67
N GLY A 104 -15.68 -8.32 13.79
CA GLY A 104 -16.08 -6.91 13.73
C GLY A 104 -17.46 -6.71 13.11
N LYS A 105 -18.00 -5.53 13.32
CA LYS A 105 -19.25 -5.09 12.66
C LYS A 105 -18.99 -4.57 11.26
N LEU A 106 -17.81 -3.96 11.06
CA LEU A 106 -17.31 -3.39 9.81
C LEU A 106 -15.87 -3.81 9.61
N PHE A 107 -15.48 -3.97 8.37
CA PHE A 107 -14.12 -4.27 7.94
C PHE A 107 -13.71 -3.24 6.88
N SER A 108 -12.48 -2.76 6.97
CA SER A 108 -11.88 -1.90 5.95
C SER A 108 -10.68 -2.61 5.37
N ASP A 109 -10.70 -2.85 4.07
CA ASP A 109 -9.58 -3.43 3.35
C ASP A 109 -8.64 -2.30 2.92
N CYS A 110 -7.46 -2.28 3.50
CA CYS A 110 -6.37 -1.38 3.17
C CYS A 110 -5.11 -2.17 2.76
N THR A 111 -5.28 -3.41 2.33
CA THR A 111 -4.20 -4.21 1.76
C THR A 111 -3.76 -3.64 0.40
N GLY A 112 -2.53 -3.92 -0.01
CA GLY A 112 -1.99 -3.38 -1.25
C GLY A 112 -2.82 -3.75 -2.49
N ASP A 113 -3.31 -4.98 -2.53
CA ASP A 113 -3.99 -5.55 -3.70
C ASP A 113 -5.47 -5.91 -3.43
N GLY A 114 -6.07 -5.42 -2.35
CA GLY A 114 -7.48 -5.70 -2.03
C GLY A 114 -7.72 -7.15 -1.61
N GLU A 115 -6.80 -7.76 -0.89
CA GLU A 115 -6.81 -9.19 -0.56
C GLU A 115 -8.06 -9.60 0.24
N VAL A 116 -8.49 -8.77 1.20
CA VAL A 116 -9.69 -9.06 1.98
C VAL A 116 -10.94 -9.05 1.10
N GLY A 117 -11.03 -8.12 0.16
CA GLY A 117 -12.10 -8.07 -0.83
C GLY A 117 -12.11 -9.30 -1.72
N PHE A 118 -10.95 -9.70 -2.22
CA PHE A 118 -10.79 -10.91 -3.02
C PHE A 118 -11.21 -12.18 -2.26
N LEU A 119 -10.69 -12.37 -1.06
CA LEU A 119 -11.05 -13.52 -0.19
C LEU A 119 -12.54 -13.51 0.19
N ALA A 120 -13.14 -12.35 0.29
CA ALA A 120 -14.58 -12.20 0.52
C ALA A 120 -15.41 -12.50 -0.74
N GLY A 121 -14.81 -12.70 -1.89
CA GLY A 121 -15.50 -12.94 -3.16
C GLY A 121 -16.17 -11.69 -3.70
N ALA A 122 -15.61 -10.51 -3.46
CA ALA A 122 -16.05 -9.30 -4.12
C ALA A 122 -15.65 -9.31 -5.60
N ASP A 123 -16.43 -8.62 -6.43
CA ASP A 123 -16.07 -8.43 -7.82
C ASP A 123 -14.77 -7.62 -7.93
N PHE A 124 -13.89 -8.03 -8.82
CA PHE A 124 -12.63 -7.34 -9.06
C PHE A 124 -12.30 -7.29 -10.55
N ARG A 125 -11.44 -6.37 -10.93
CA ARG A 125 -10.90 -6.24 -12.28
C ARG A 125 -9.38 -6.27 -12.22
N MET A 126 -8.77 -6.85 -13.22
CA MET A 126 -7.33 -6.84 -13.45
C MET A 126 -7.02 -6.28 -14.84
N GLY A 127 -5.82 -5.72 -14.98
CA GLY A 127 -5.38 -5.16 -16.23
C GLY A 127 -5.77 -3.70 -16.40
N ARG A 128 -5.68 -3.21 -17.64
CA ARG A 128 -5.99 -1.83 -17.97
C ARG A 128 -7.37 -1.72 -18.61
N GLU A 129 -8.11 -0.71 -18.20
CA GLU A 129 -9.40 -0.36 -18.79
C GLU A 129 -9.20 0.30 -20.16
N SER A 130 -10.23 0.20 -21.02
CA SER A 130 -10.17 0.82 -22.33
C SER A 130 -10.43 2.33 -22.25
N LYS A 131 -9.96 3.04 -23.28
CA LYS A 131 -10.26 4.46 -23.45
C LYS A 131 -11.75 4.73 -23.59
N GLU A 132 -12.49 3.81 -24.16
CA GLU A 132 -13.95 3.92 -24.30
C GLU A 132 -14.65 3.91 -22.94
N GLU A 133 -14.16 3.10 -21.98
CA GLU A 133 -14.74 3.00 -20.64
C GLU A 133 -14.40 4.22 -19.77
N THR A 134 -13.17 4.72 -19.83
CA THR A 134 -12.68 5.72 -18.87
C THR A 134 -12.59 7.12 -19.44
N GLY A 135 -12.51 7.28 -20.75
CA GLY A 135 -12.25 8.55 -21.43
C GLY A 135 -10.82 9.06 -21.26
N GLU A 136 -9.94 8.30 -20.61
CA GLU A 136 -8.57 8.73 -20.34
C GLU A 136 -7.73 8.80 -21.63
N PRO A 137 -7.01 9.91 -21.88
CA PRO A 137 -6.25 10.08 -23.12
C PRO A 137 -5.17 9.01 -23.35
N ARG A 138 -4.60 8.47 -22.26
CA ARG A 138 -3.51 7.47 -22.30
C ARG A 138 -3.96 6.04 -22.12
N ALA A 139 -5.26 5.80 -21.87
CA ALA A 139 -5.78 4.45 -21.81
C ALA A 139 -5.64 3.74 -23.15
N PRO A 140 -5.44 2.40 -23.16
CA PRO A 140 -5.39 1.62 -24.39
C PRO A 140 -6.74 1.68 -25.12
N LEU A 141 -6.75 1.49 -26.43
CA LEU A 141 -8.00 1.47 -27.21
C LEU A 141 -8.94 0.33 -26.79
N LYS A 142 -8.38 -0.79 -26.35
CA LYS A 142 -9.12 -1.94 -25.82
C LYS A 142 -8.56 -2.31 -24.46
N ALA A 143 -9.43 -2.71 -23.55
CA ALA A 143 -9.03 -3.26 -22.26
C ALA A 143 -8.12 -4.48 -22.46
N ASP A 144 -7.15 -4.66 -21.59
CA ASP A 144 -6.20 -5.78 -21.62
C ASP A 144 -5.94 -6.33 -20.21
N GLN A 145 -5.10 -7.34 -20.10
CA GLN A 145 -4.73 -7.99 -18.84
C GLN A 145 -3.33 -7.57 -18.34
N LEU A 146 -2.79 -6.47 -18.88
CA LEU A 146 -1.47 -6.01 -18.49
C LEU A 146 -1.53 -5.33 -17.13
N VAL A 147 -0.69 -5.78 -16.22
CA VAL A 147 -0.49 -5.20 -14.89
C VAL A 147 0.95 -4.71 -14.76
N MET A 148 1.23 -3.94 -13.72
CA MET A 148 2.61 -3.55 -13.43
C MET A 148 3.46 -4.78 -13.15
N GLY A 149 4.65 -4.81 -13.74
CA GLY A 149 5.60 -5.89 -13.50
C GLY A 149 6.10 -5.91 -12.05
N THR A 150 6.53 -7.06 -11.61
CA THR A 150 7.22 -7.22 -10.33
C THR A 150 8.53 -6.41 -10.39
N SER A 151 8.74 -5.58 -9.37
CA SER A 151 9.95 -4.75 -9.25
C SER A 151 10.72 -5.17 -8.01
N VAL A 152 12.01 -5.41 -8.20
CA VAL A 152 12.98 -5.59 -7.11
C VAL A 152 13.85 -4.34 -7.07
N GLN A 153 13.87 -3.69 -5.91
CA GLN A 153 14.71 -2.51 -5.70
C GLN A 153 15.95 -2.91 -4.89
N TRP A 154 17.10 -2.42 -5.30
CA TRP A 154 18.35 -2.57 -4.58
C TRP A 154 19.14 -1.28 -4.59
N TYR A 155 20.03 -1.16 -3.65
CA TYR A 155 20.98 -0.06 -3.57
C TYR A 155 22.37 -0.58 -3.87
N THR A 156 23.13 0.22 -4.59
CA THR A 156 24.56 0.01 -4.80
C THR A 156 25.31 1.11 -4.09
N GLU A 157 26.42 0.76 -3.50
CA GLU A 157 27.35 1.68 -2.86
C GLU A 157 28.73 1.49 -3.49
N ASP A 158 29.39 2.59 -3.82
CA ASP A 158 30.78 2.54 -4.27
C ASP A 158 31.68 2.19 -3.09
N THR A 159 32.39 1.09 -3.17
CA THR A 159 33.38 0.69 -2.17
C THR A 159 34.78 0.87 -2.72
N PRO A 160 35.75 1.29 -1.89
CA PRO A 160 37.14 1.45 -2.33
C PRO A 160 37.82 0.12 -2.64
N GLU A 161 37.22 -0.98 -2.24
CA GLU A 161 37.73 -2.34 -2.49
C GLU A 161 36.97 -3.03 -3.60
N VAL A 162 37.67 -3.84 -4.37
CA VAL A 162 37.03 -4.66 -5.42
C VAL A 162 36.14 -5.72 -4.75
N SER A 163 34.85 -5.62 -5.00
CA SER A 163 33.89 -6.63 -4.58
C SER A 163 33.74 -7.70 -5.66
N VAL A 164 33.97 -8.95 -5.29
CA VAL A 164 33.77 -10.09 -6.20
C VAL A 164 32.30 -10.50 -6.13
N PHE A 165 31.65 -10.55 -7.30
CA PHE A 165 30.28 -11.05 -7.39
C PHE A 165 30.23 -12.52 -6.95
N PRO A 166 29.35 -12.90 -6.01
CA PRO A 166 29.26 -14.27 -5.54
C PRO A 166 28.82 -15.22 -6.65
N ASP A 167 29.34 -16.45 -6.62
CA ASP A 167 28.86 -17.48 -7.54
C ASP A 167 27.39 -17.84 -7.17
N CYS A 168 26.50 -17.64 -8.14
CA CYS A 168 25.06 -17.91 -8.00
C CYS A 168 24.67 -19.07 -8.94
N PRO A 169 25.00 -20.32 -8.64
CA PRO A 169 24.75 -21.47 -9.53
C PRO A 169 23.24 -21.71 -9.78
N TRP A 170 22.39 -21.19 -8.92
CA TRP A 170 20.91 -21.24 -9.02
C TRP A 170 20.33 -20.18 -9.95
N ALA A 171 21.10 -19.17 -10.32
CA ALA A 171 20.61 -18.08 -11.16
C ALA A 171 20.47 -18.52 -12.63
N ILE A 172 19.44 -18.00 -13.29
CA ILE A 172 19.25 -18.20 -14.72
C ILE A 172 20.38 -17.49 -15.46
N ARG A 173 21.09 -18.24 -16.31
CA ARG A 173 22.14 -17.70 -17.18
C ARG A 173 21.52 -17.35 -18.53
N PHE A 174 21.63 -16.10 -18.91
CA PHE A 174 21.27 -15.65 -20.24
C PHE A 174 22.52 -15.83 -21.13
N ASN A 175 22.38 -16.59 -22.20
CA ASN A 175 23.42 -16.65 -23.24
C ASN A 175 23.11 -15.50 -24.21
N GLU A 176 24.16 -14.76 -24.56
CA GLU A 176 24.09 -13.73 -25.61
C GLU A 176 23.83 -14.36 -26.98
#